data_e946a657458182979ce2042a0e8b47f5
#
_entry.id   e946a657458182979ce2042a0e8b47f5
#
_cell.length_a   1.000
_cell.length_b   1.000
_cell.length_c   1.000
_cell.angle_alpha   90.00
_cell.angle_beta   90.00
_cell.angle_gamma   90.00
#
_symmetry.space_group_name_H-M   'P 1'
#
loop_
_entity.id
_entity.type
_entity.pdbx_description
1 polymer ?
#
loop_
_entity_poly.entity_id
_entity_poly.type
_entity_poly.pdbx_seq_one_letter_code
_entity_poly.pdbx_strand_id
1 'polypeptide(L)'
;MLEKENLTPFQIQLLLYYLTAEPSKRTVTDSARSLNVSKWVVTRTLDTLEKLNIVERLENRKTVLTVPGVKLAEKYQNQRKVLEKYMQYQDIPPAQIKENALRALAARFSDEFMDRLAEQESRMHIKEIFAGRRDFHGGDICNYLSDGSYYFPFIIYREQIKNHNNLSMANRGFENPCEVIVKDHEGLVYLAAKTVSAQSMSSKNKMEGRIQKLQYLYDGEFRDGGIDGRYVFFPVTALRFISMGKGRDTLLHGSVCLKMQCSVGDMHMPESTAVFTMFIH
;
A
#
# COMPACT_ATOMS: atom_id res chain seq x y z
N MET A 1 -23.21 -15.82 3.51
CA MET A 1 -23.39 -16.86 4.56
C MET A 1 -22.10 -17.59 4.92
N LEU A 2 -21.11 -17.74 4.00
CA LEU A 2 -19.78 -18.34 4.26
C LEU A 2 -18.83 -17.48 5.14
N GLU A 3 -19.12 -16.19 5.30
CA GLU A 3 -18.28 -15.28 6.10
C GLU A 3 -18.38 -15.46 7.61
N LYS A 4 -19.27 -16.32 8.11
CA LYS A 4 -19.51 -16.48 9.55
C LYS A 4 -18.76 -17.64 10.21
N GLU A 5 -18.14 -18.55 9.48
CA GLU A 5 -17.50 -19.70 10.09
C GLU A 5 -15.96 -19.58 10.11
N ASN A 6 -15.41 -19.71 11.32
CA ASN A 6 -13.98 -19.66 11.54
C ASN A 6 -13.34 -20.98 11.10
N LEU A 7 -12.56 -20.94 10.00
CA LEU A 7 -11.75 -22.08 9.62
C LEU A 7 -10.53 -22.21 10.56
N THR A 8 -10.23 -23.44 10.95
CA THR A 8 -9.01 -23.74 11.71
C THR A 8 -7.75 -23.59 10.81
N PRO A 9 -6.55 -23.42 11.38
CA PRO A 9 -5.31 -23.38 10.60
C PRO A 9 -5.16 -24.55 9.65
N PHE A 10 -5.54 -25.77 10.08
CA PHE A 10 -5.44 -26.96 9.24
C PHE A 10 -6.49 -26.98 8.12
N GLN A 11 -7.70 -26.49 8.34
CA GLN A 11 -8.71 -26.35 7.28
C GLN A 11 -8.23 -25.38 6.21
N ILE A 12 -7.65 -24.23 6.60
CA ILE A 12 -7.06 -23.27 5.67
C ILE A 12 -5.89 -23.92 4.90
N GLN A 13 -5.01 -24.63 5.58
CA GLN A 13 -3.91 -25.33 4.95
C GLN A 13 -4.36 -26.37 3.92
N LEU A 14 -5.40 -27.13 4.23
CA LEU A 14 -5.98 -28.12 3.32
C LEU A 14 -6.67 -27.45 2.13
N LEU A 15 -7.36 -26.34 2.34
CA LEU A 15 -7.97 -25.54 1.29
C LEU A 15 -6.91 -25.01 0.30
N LEU A 16 -5.81 -24.47 0.81
CA LEU A 16 -4.68 -24.00 0.00
C LEU A 16 -3.99 -25.14 -0.76
N TYR A 17 -3.92 -26.33 -0.18
CA TYR A 17 -3.41 -27.51 -0.88
C TYR A 17 -4.28 -27.82 -2.10
N TYR A 18 -5.61 -27.89 -1.96
CA TYR A 18 -6.51 -28.20 -3.08
C TYR A 18 -6.57 -27.10 -4.14
N LEU A 19 -6.27 -25.86 -3.79
CA LEU A 19 -6.14 -24.77 -4.76
C LEU A 19 -4.95 -24.99 -5.70
N THR A 20 -3.81 -25.41 -5.16
CA THR A 20 -2.53 -25.46 -5.90
C THR A 20 -2.14 -26.86 -6.38
N ALA A 21 -2.73 -27.92 -5.84
CA ALA A 21 -2.40 -29.29 -6.21
C ALA A 21 -2.84 -29.62 -7.64
N GLU A 22 -2.00 -30.38 -8.36
CA GLU A 22 -2.36 -30.96 -9.65
C GLU A 22 -3.63 -31.82 -9.53
N PRO A 23 -4.49 -31.87 -10.57
CA PRO A 23 -5.74 -32.65 -10.53
C PRO A 23 -5.52 -34.13 -10.20
N SER A 24 -4.37 -34.72 -10.57
CA SER A 24 -4.00 -36.09 -10.25
C SER A 24 -3.76 -36.32 -8.76
N LYS A 25 -3.30 -35.31 -8.04
CA LYS A 25 -2.91 -35.36 -6.62
C LYS A 25 -4.02 -34.88 -5.65
N ARG A 26 -5.21 -34.57 -6.17
CA ARG A 26 -6.34 -34.09 -5.33
C ARG A 26 -7.08 -35.25 -4.64
N THR A 27 -6.35 -36.14 -4.00
CA THR A 27 -6.91 -37.26 -3.24
C THR A 27 -6.64 -37.13 -1.74
N VAL A 28 -7.43 -37.81 -0.91
CA VAL A 28 -7.20 -37.87 0.56
C VAL A 28 -5.80 -38.44 0.87
N THR A 29 -5.35 -39.42 0.09
CA THR A 29 -4.03 -40.04 0.31
C THR A 29 -2.87 -39.10 0.03
N ASP A 30 -2.95 -38.34 -1.07
CA ASP A 30 -1.89 -37.44 -1.47
C ASP A 30 -1.85 -36.18 -0.59
N SER A 31 -3.02 -35.65 -0.23
CA SER A 31 -3.08 -34.52 0.72
C SER A 31 -2.58 -34.92 2.12
N ALA A 32 -2.94 -36.09 2.61
CA ALA A 32 -2.45 -36.59 3.90
C ALA A 32 -0.91 -36.74 3.90
N ARG A 33 -0.35 -37.28 2.82
CA ARG A 33 1.12 -37.40 2.63
C ARG A 33 1.79 -36.03 2.54
N SER A 34 1.24 -35.14 1.73
CA SER A 34 1.81 -33.80 1.51
C SER A 34 1.79 -32.94 2.77
N LEU A 35 0.74 -33.06 3.58
CA LEU A 35 0.57 -32.28 4.80
C LEU A 35 1.08 -33.00 6.06
N ASN A 36 1.67 -34.19 5.89
CA ASN A 36 2.21 -35.02 6.98
C ASN A 36 1.21 -35.29 8.11
N VAL A 37 -0.01 -35.68 7.76
CA VAL A 37 -1.09 -36.03 8.68
C VAL A 37 -1.74 -37.36 8.34
N SER A 38 -2.54 -37.93 9.24
CA SER A 38 -3.28 -39.16 8.94
C SER A 38 -4.44 -38.90 7.96
N LYS A 39 -4.78 -39.93 7.16
CA LYS A 39 -5.94 -39.87 6.25
C LYS A 39 -7.24 -39.61 6.99
N TRP A 40 -7.35 -40.08 8.21
CA TRP A 40 -8.53 -39.84 9.06
C TRP A 40 -8.74 -38.37 9.36
N VAL A 41 -7.66 -37.64 9.70
CA VAL A 41 -7.72 -36.18 9.93
C VAL A 41 -8.17 -35.45 8.67
N VAL A 42 -7.60 -35.80 7.51
CA VAL A 42 -8.00 -35.20 6.23
C VAL A 42 -9.47 -35.46 5.93
N THR A 43 -9.91 -36.74 6.04
CA THR A 43 -11.31 -37.11 5.76
C THR A 43 -12.28 -36.32 6.64
N ARG A 44 -12.03 -36.29 7.95
CA ARG A 44 -12.90 -35.55 8.90
C ARG A 44 -12.92 -34.04 8.61
N THR A 45 -11.79 -33.50 8.20
CA THR A 45 -11.71 -32.09 7.82
C THR A 45 -12.50 -31.81 6.53
N LEU A 46 -12.38 -32.71 5.53
CA LEU A 46 -13.17 -32.61 4.31
C LEU A 46 -14.68 -32.72 4.56
N ASP A 47 -15.11 -33.61 5.49
CA ASP A 47 -16.52 -33.71 5.87
C ASP A 47 -17.06 -32.36 6.37
N THR A 48 -16.25 -31.61 7.11
CA THR A 48 -16.61 -30.27 7.58
C THR A 48 -16.64 -29.26 6.44
N LEU A 49 -15.60 -29.23 5.60
CA LEU A 49 -15.51 -28.30 4.47
C LEU A 49 -16.60 -28.54 3.40
N GLU A 50 -17.02 -29.80 3.22
CA GLU A 50 -18.11 -30.17 2.33
C GLU A 50 -19.47 -29.68 2.83
N LYS A 51 -19.73 -29.81 4.16
CA LYS A 51 -20.92 -29.24 4.80
C LYS A 51 -20.99 -27.71 4.66
N LEU A 52 -19.84 -27.05 4.59
CA LEU A 52 -19.72 -25.61 4.34
C LEU A 52 -19.80 -25.23 2.84
N ASN A 53 -20.01 -26.22 1.96
CA ASN A 53 -20.00 -26.01 0.50
C ASN A 53 -18.71 -25.37 -0.02
N ILE A 54 -17.57 -25.70 0.60
CA ILE A 54 -16.23 -25.22 0.20
C ILE A 54 -15.54 -26.21 -0.73
N VAL A 55 -15.74 -27.51 -0.47
CA VAL A 55 -15.20 -28.61 -1.28
C VAL A 55 -16.30 -29.55 -1.71
N GLU A 56 -16.04 -30.31 -2.77
CA GLU A 56 -16.87 -31.39 -3.28
C GLU A 56 -16.01 -32.64 -3.49
N ARG A 57 -16.49 -33.79 -3.03
CA ARG A 57 -15.85 -35.10 -3.28
C ARG A 57 -16.53 -35.78 -4.45
N LEU A 58 -15.76 -36.03 -5.48
CA LEU A 58 -16.22 -36.67 -6.71
C LEU A 58 -16.23 -38.21 -6.56
N GLU A 59 -17.02 -38.90 -7.38
CA GLU A 59 -17.11 -40.38 -7.42
C GLU A 59 -15.75 -41.06 -7.66
N ASN A 60 -14.86 -40.40 -8.42
CA ASN A 60 -13.50 -40.86 -8.68
C ASN A 60 -12.50 -40.69 -7.53
N ARG A 61 -13.00 -40.46 -6.30
CA ARG A 61 -12.23 -40.23 -5.05
C ARG A 61 -11.35 -38.98 -5.07
N LYS A 62 -11.56 -38.06 -6.01
CA LYS A 62 -10.91 -36.75 -6.02
C LYS A 62 -11.75 -35.72 -5.26
N THR A 63 -11.06 -34.75 -4.69
CA THR A 63 -11.69 -33.59 -4.07
C THR A 63 -11.41 -32.35 -4.89
N VAL A 64 -12.43 -31.55 -5.15
CA VAL A 64 -12.34 -30.27 -5.87
C VAL A 64 -12.88 -29.14 -4.99
N LEU A 65 -12.42 -27.93 -5.26
CA LEU A 65 -12.99 -26.75 -4.65
C LEU A 65 -14.27 -26.38 -5.40
N THR A 66 -15.30 -26.01 -4.68
CA THR A 66 -16.50 -25.37 -5.25
C THR A 66 -16.18 -23.95 -5.70
N VAL A 67 -17.06 -23.29 -6.46
CA VAL A 67 -16.86 -21.88 -6.84
C VAL A 67 -16.66 -20.97 -5.63
N PRO A 68 -17.47 -21.05 -4.54
CA PRO A 68 -17.18 -20.32 -3.30
C PRO A 68 -15.85 -20.74 -2.65
N GLY A 69 -15.51 -22.03 -2.70
CA GLY A 69 -14.26 -22.57 -2.18
C GLY A 69 -13.02 -22.00 -2.88
N VAL A 70 -13.06 -21.86 -4.21
CA VAL A 70 -11.97 -21.24 -4.98
C VAL A 70 -11.76 -19.79 -4.55
N LYS A 71 -12.84 -18.98 -4.52
CA LYS A 71 -12.75 -17.57 -4.09
C LYS A 71 -12.17 -17.42 -2.69
N LEU A 72 -12.60 -18.28 -1.77
CA LEU A 72 -12.11 -18.27 -0.39
C LEU A 72 -10.64 -18.69 -0.32
N ALA A 73 -10.24 -19.72 -1.08
CA ALA A 73 -8.86 -20.19 -1.14
C ALA A 73 -7.91 -19.14 -1.72
N GLU A 74 -8.32 -18.45 -2.79
CA GLU A 74 -7.57 -17.34 -3.39
C GLU A 74 -7.39 -16.18 -2.41
N LYS A 75 -8.47 -15.79 -1.70
CA LYS A 75 -8.40 -14.79 -0.62
C LYS A 75 -7.34 -15.18 0.43
N TYR A 76 -7.42 -16.39 0.97
CA TYR A 76 -6.45 -16.86 1.96
C TYR A 76 -5.02 -16.97 1.39
N GLN A 77 -4.87 -17.36 0.13
CA GLN A 77 -3.55 -17.43 -0.52
C GLN A 77 -2.90 -16.05 -0.61
N ASN A 78 -3.66 -15.03 -1.00
CA ASN A 78 -3.17 -13.66 -1.09
C ASN A 78 -2.84 -13.09 0.30
N GLN A 79 -3.73 -13.24 1.26
CA GLN A 79 -3.48 -12.81 2.64
C GLN A 79 -2.28 -13.52 3.27
N ARG A 80 -2.11 -14.82 3.00
CA ARG A 80 -0.96 -15.60 3.45
C ARG A 80 0.35 -15.05 2.90
N LYS A 81 0.40 -14.72 1.60
CA LYS A 81 1.61 -14.14 0.97
C LYS A 81 2.01 -12.83 1.65
N VAL A 82 1.04 -11.94 1.90
CA VAL A 82 1.27 -10.67 2.61
C VAL A 82 1.83 -10.93 4.01
N LEU A 83 1.18 -11.81 4.80
CA LEU A 83 1.62 -12.14 6.14
C LEU A 83 3.03 -12.74 6.17
N GLU A 84 3.32 -13.72 5.30
CA GLU A 84 4.64 -14.36 5.23
C GLU A 84 5.74 -13.34 4.88
N LYS A 85 5.49 -12.44 3.92
CA LYS A 85 6.42 -11.39 3.53
C LYS A 85 6.61 -10.36 4.64
N TYR A 86 5.52 -9.88 5.23
CA TYR A 86 5.60 -8.96 6.35
C TYR A 86 6.40 -9.54 7.53
N MET A 87 6.18 -10.82 7.86
CA MET A 87 6.93 -11.52 8.91
C MET A 87 8.43 -11.65 8.57
N GLN A 88 8.79 -11.83 7.30
CA GLN A 88 10.18 -11.81 6.85
C GLN A 88 10.84 -10.46 7.12
N TYR A 89 10.15 -9.36 6.80
CA TYR A 89 10.64 -8.00 7.07
C TYR A 89 10.75 -7.67 8.57
N GLN A 90 10.02 -8.41 9.42
CA GLN A 90 10.12 -8.30 10.87
C GLN A 90 11.15 -9.25 11.49
N ASP A 91 12.01 -9.90 10.68
CA ASP A 91 13.04 -10.86 11.10
C ASP A 91 12.49 -12.06 11.90
N ILE A 92 11.22 -12.43 11.66
CA ILE A 92 10.67 -13.68 12.23
C ILE A 92 11.45 -14.86 11.64
N PRO A 93 11.93 -15.81 12.47
CA PRO A 93 12.68 -16.96 11.99
C PRO A 93 11.93 -17.73 10.88
N PRO A 94 12.58 -18.04 9.73
CA PRO A 94 11.91 -18.66 8.58
C PRO A 94 11.13 -19.93 8.92
N ALA A 95 11.61 -20.71 9.89
CA ALA A 95 10.94 -21.94 10.35
C ALA A 95 9.55 -21.69 10.99
N GLN A 96 9.32 -20.47 11.52
CA GLN A 96 8.08 -20.12 12.21
C GLN A 96 7.07 -19.38 11.32
N ILE A 97 7.51 -18.82 10.19
CA ILE A 97 6.70 -17.91 9.36
C ILE A 97 5.44 -18.62 8.86
N LYS A 98 5.56 -19.81 8.27
CA LYS A 98 4.41 -20.53 7.70
C LYS A 98 3.35 -20.87 8.73
N GLU A 99 3.76 -21.33 9.91
CA GLU A 99 2.84 -21.68 10.98
C GLU A 99 2.17 -20.43 11.56
N ASN A 100 2.93 -19.38 11.82
CA ASN A 100 2.39 -18.12 12.33
C ASN A 100 1.41 -17.47 11.33
N ALA A 101 1.71 -17.51 10.03
CA ALA A 101 0.80 -17.00 9.01
C ALA A 101 -0.54 -17.76 8.99
N LEU A 102 -0.52 -19.10 9.08
CA LEU A 102 -1.75 -19.90 9.16
C LEU A 102 -2.56 -19.62 10.43
N ARG A 103 -1.88 -19.44 11.56
CA ARG A 103 -2.55 -19.07 12.82
C ARG A 103 -3.18 -17.68 12.75
N ALA A 104 -2.48 -16.71 12.15
CA ALA A 104 -2.97 -15.36 11.94
C ALA A 104 -4.21 -15.35 11.02
N LEU A 105 -4.21 -16.12 9.93
CA LEU A 105 -5.37 -16.26 9.05
C LEU A 105 -6.58 -16.86 9.78
N ALA A 106 -6.36 -17.86 10.63
CA ALA A 106 -7.43 -18.48 11.43
C ALA A 106 -7.99 -17.55 12.52
N ALA A 107 -7.21 -16.57 12.99
CA ALA A 107 -7.66 -15.55 13.94
C ALA A 107 -8.60 -14.51 13.32
N ARG A 108 -8.72 -14.45 11.98
CA ARG A 108 -9.63 -13.57 11.23
C ARG A 108 -9.44 -12.09 11.57
N PHE A 109 -8.42 -11.51 11.04
CA PHE A 109 -8.33 -10.05 11.00
C PHE A 109 -9.39 -9.47 10.05
N SER A 110 -9.82 -8.24 10.32
CA SER A 110 -10.71 -7.51 9.42
C SER A 110 -10.03 -7.30 8.05
N ASP A 111 -10.82 -7.16 6.99
CA ASP A 111 -10.29 -6.88 5.66
C ASP A 111 -9.51 -5.55 5.68
N GLU A 112 -10.00 -4.53 6.39
CA GLU A 112 -9.29 -3.27 6.57
C GLU A 112 -7.90 -3.44 7.22
N PHE A 113 -7.77 -4.29 8.24
CA PHE A 113 -6.47 -4.59 8.84
C PHE A 113 -5.54 -5.29 7.84
N MET A 114 -6.06 -6.25 7.06
CA MET A 114 -5.27 -6.94 6.05
C MET A 114 -4.83 -6.01 4.91
N ASP A 115 -5.68 -5.07 4.50
CA ASP A 115 -5.35 -4.05 3.50
C ASP A 115 -4.23 -3.12 3.99
N ARG A 116 -4.30 -2.68 5.26
CA ARG A 116 -3.22 -1.90 5.88
C ARG A 116 -1.92 -2.68 5.99
N LEU A 117 -2.00 -3.96 6.29
CA LEU A 117 -0.84 -4.84 6.35
C LEU A 117 -0.22 -5.03 4.95
N ALA A 118 -1.04 -5.17 3.91
CA ALA A 118 -0.59 -5.26 2.53
C ALA A 118 0.08 -3.95 2.06
N GLU A 119 -0.49 -2.80 2.43
CA GLU A 119 0.14 -1.49 2.18
C GLU A 119 1.52 -1.41 2.85
N GLN A 120 1.61 -1.81 4.11
CA GLN A 120 2.87 -1.80 4.86
C GLN A 120 3.90 -2.78 4.26
N GLU A 121 3.47 -3.96 3.85
CA GLU A 121 4.31 -4.94 3.15
C GLU A 121 4.88 -4.33 1.85
N SER A 122 4.04 -3.68 1.05
CA SER A 122 4.46 -3.03 -0.20
C SER A 122 5.50 -1.94 0.05
N ARG A 123 5.37 -1.15 1.11
CA ARG A 123 6.39 -0.16 1.52
C ARG A 123 7.72 -0.81 1.85
N MET A 124 7.68 -1.89 2.65
CA MET A 124 8.89 -2.63 3.01
C MET A 124 9.56 -3.25 1.78
N HIS A 125 8.77 -3.78 0.87
CA HIS A 125 9.25 -4.35 -0.40
C HIS A 125 9.99 -3.32 -1.25
N ILE A 126 9.41 -2.13 -1.43
CA ILE A 126 10.05 -1.02 -2.16
C ILE A 126 11.37 -0.64 -1.47
N LYS A 127 11.37 -0.49 -0.15
CA LYS A 127 12.58 -0.17 0.61
C LYS A 127 13.70 -1.19 0.37
N GLU A 128 13.37 -2.48 0.31
CA GLU A 128 14.32 -3.56 0.03
C GLU A 128 14.89 -3.44 -1.39
N ILE A 129 14.01 -3.28 -2.41
CA ILE A 129 14.43 -3.20 -3.82
C ILE A 129 15.33 -2.00 -4.10
N PHE A 130 15.01 -0.85 -3.48
CA PHE A 130 15.74 0.39 -3.71
C PHE A 130 16.84 0.66 -2.65
N ALA A 131 17.09 -0.26 -1.74
CA ALA A 131 18.13 -0.11 -0.72
C ALA A 131 19.49 0.19 -1.34
N GLY A 132 20.14 1.26 -0.87
CA GLY A 132 21.47 1.68 -1.34
C GLY A 132 21.51 2.36 -2.71
N ARG A 133 20.40 2.50 -3.43
CA ARG A 133 20.35 3.29 -4.67
C ARG A 133 20.40 4.78 -4.33
N ARG A 134 21.29 5.50 -5.02
CA ARG A 134 21.54 6.93 -4.73
C ARG A 134 20.73 7.87 -5.59
N ASP A 135 20.20 7.40 -6.71
CA ASP A 135 19.43 8.21 -7.65
C ASP A 135 18.52 7.30 -8.50
N PHE A 136 17.22 7.54 -8.45
CA PHE A 136 16.22 6.85 -9.26
C PHE A 136 14.92 7.66 -9.36
N HIS A 137 14.14 7.39 -10.40
CA HIS A 137 12.89 8.10 -10.65
C HIS A 137 11.72 7.52 -9.84
N GLY A 138 10.75 8.36 -9.52
CA GLY A 138 9.53 7.93 -8.87
C GLY A 138 8.72 6.90 -9.69
N GLY A 139 8.79 6.96 -11.02
CA GLY A 139 8.17 5.95 -11.89
C GLY A 139 8.73 4.55 -11.65
N ASP A 140 10.01 4.42 -11.29
CA ASP A 140 10.59 3.11 -10.96
C ASP A 140 9.91 2.47 -9.75
N ILE A 141 9.45 3.29 -8.78
CA ILE A 141 8.71 2.80 -7.60
C ILE A 141 7.33 2.27 -8.00
N CYS A 142 6.63 2.96 -8.90
CA CYS A 142 5.29 2.56 -9.33
C CYS A 142 5.26 1.18 -9.99
N ASN A 143 6.37 0.71 -10.57
CA ASN A 143 6.48 -0.63 -11.13
C ASN A 143 6.39 -1.75 -10.08
N TYR A 144 6.63 -1.43 -8.81
CA TYR A 144 6.62 -2.40 -7.69
C TYR A 144 5.47 -2.16 -6.71
N LEU A 145 4.67 -1.11 -6.91
CA LEU A 145 3.43 -0.89 -6.18
C LEU A 145 2.26 -1.53 -6.92
N SER A 146 1.36 -2.14 -6.18
CA SER A 146 0.07 -2.56 -6.72
C SER A 146 -0.82 -1.34 -6.96
N ASP A 147 -1.84 -1.49 -7.81
CA ASP A 147 -2.87 -0.48 -7.97
C ASP A 147 -3.55 -0.18 -6.63
N GLY A 148 -3.70 1.09 -6.32
CA GLY A 148 -4.30 1.53 -5.06
C GLY A 148 -3.82 2.89 -4.58
N SER A 149 -4.27 3.26 -3.37
CA SER A 149 -3.91 4.52 -2.70
C SER A 149 -2.91 4.27 -1.58
N TYR A 150 -1.84 5.04 -1.57
CA TYR A 150 -0.76 5.00 -0.58
C TYR A 150 -0.61 6.38 0.07
N TYR A 151 -0.36 6.41 1.37
CA TYR A 151 -0.22 7.65 2.13
C TYR A 151 1.20 7.81 2.63
N PHE A 152 1.89 8.88 2.20
CA PHE A 152 3.27 9.13 2.57
C PHE A 152 3.42 10.50 3.24
N PRO A 153 4.15 10.59 4.36
CA PRO A 153 4.48 11.87 4.96
C PRO A 153 5.38 12.68 4.02
N PHE A 154 5.22 13.98 4.08
CA PHE A 154 6.02 14.90 3.28
C PHE A 154 6.36 16.17 4.05
N ILE A 155 7.34 16.89 3.54
CA ILE A 155 7.70 18.23 3.98
C ILE A 155 7.90 19.11 2.74
N ILE A 156 7.48 20.36 2.80
CA ILE A 156 7.77 21.35 1.77
C ILE A 156 8.80 22.35 2.32
N TYR A 157 9.99 22.32 1.75
CA TYR A 157 11.10 23.18 2.12
C TYR A 157 11.13 24.45 1.28
N ARG A 158 11.72 25.49 1.82
CA ARG A 158 12.13 26.67 1.04
C ARG A 158 13.32 26.31 0.15
N GLU A 159 13.41 26.90 -1.01
CA GLU A 159 14.59 26.79 -1.86
C GLU A 159 15.82 27.40 -1.18
N GLN A 160 15.63 28.46 -0.41
CA GLN A 160 16.68 29.11 0.36
C GLN A 160 16.29 29.24 1.84
N ILE A 161 17.23 28.95 2.72
CA ILE A 161 17.04 29.07 4.17
C ILE A 161 16.96 30.56 4.52
N LYS A 162 15.91 30.96 5.24
CA LYS A 162 15.75 32.33 5.78
C LYS A 162 15.51 32.25 7.29
N ASN A 163 16.27 33.07 8.04
CA ASN A 163 16.12 33.16 9.50
C ASN A 163 16.18 31.81 10.23
N HIS A 164 17.15 30.97 9.86
CA HIS A 164 17.33 29.59 10.38
C HIS A 164 16.12 28.66 10.23
N ASN A 165 15.15 29.04 9.36
CA ASN A 165 13.97 28.24 9.09
C ASN A 165 13.95 27.84 7.60
N ASN A 166 14.00 26.53 7.36
CA ASN A 166 13.94 25.94 6.02
C ASN A 166 12.52 25.53 5.60
N LEU A 167 11.51 25.60 6.49
CA LEU A 167 10.14 25.24 6.14
C LEU A 167 9.48 26.31 5.28
N SER A 168 8.89 25.91 4.17
CA SER A 168 8.06 26.79 3.35
C SER A 168 6.74 27.08 4.05
N MET A 169 6.18 28.26 3.81
CA MET A 169 4.80 28.58 4.22
C MET A 169 3.80 27.61 3.58
N ALA A 170 4.07 27.14 2.37
CA ALA A 170 3.25 26.15 1.68
C ALA A 170 3.08 24.84 2.49
N ASN A 171 4.07 24.48 3.31
CA ASN A 171 3.98 23.27 4.16
C ASN A 171 2.77 23.29 5.11
N ARG A 172 2.31 24.48 5.51
CA ARG A 172 1.12 24.65 6.35
C ARG A 172 -0.19 24.65 5.55
N GLY A 173 -0.10 24.87 4.25
CA GLY A 173 -1.24 24.98 3.35
C GLY A 173 -1.82 23.64 2.91
N PHE A 174 -1.17 22.52 3.21
CA PHE A 174 -1.61 21.18 2.84
C PHE A 174 -1.83 20.27 4.04
N GLU A 175 -2.72 19.31 3.88
CA GLU A 175 -2.88 18.20 4.81
C GLU A 175 -1.70 17.22 4.62
N ASN A 176 -1.30 16.56 5.71
CA ASN A 176 -0.24 15.55 5.73
C ASN A 176 -0.82 14.29 6.37
N PRO A 177 -0.68 13.12 5.78
CA PRO A 177 0.17 12.76 4.62
C PRO A 177 -0.42 13.18 3.27
N CYS A 178 0.41 13.15 2.20
CA CYS A 178 -0.07 13.17 0.81
C CYS A 178 -0.58 11.80 0.43
N GLU A 179 -1.47 11.76 -0.57
CA GLU A 179 -1.95 10.52 -1.17
C GLU A 179 -1.23 10.30 -2.50
N VAL A 180 -0.75 9.07 -2.71
CA VAL A 180 -0.22 8.62 -4.00
C VAL A 180 -1.16 7.56 -4.54
N ILE A 181 -1.79 7.85 -5.67
CA ILE A 181 -2.65 6.89 -6.36
C ILE A 181 -1.85 6.25 -7.48
N VAL A 182 -1.73 4.92 -7.43
CA VAL A 182 -1.07 4.11 -8.47
C VAL A 182 -2.13 3.37 -9.25
N LYS A 183 -2.03 3.42 -10.56
CA LYS A 183 -2.86 2.67 -11.49
C LYS A 183 -2.03 2.30 -12.72
N ASP A 184 -2.07 1.04 -13.13
CA ASP A 184 -1.39 0.53 -14.32
C ASP A 184 0.11 0.92 -14.36
N HIS A 185 0.80 0.87 -13.20
CA HIS A 185 2.21 1.27 -13.01
C HIS A 185 2.48 2.77 -13.16
N GLU A 186 1.46 3.60 -13.27
CA GLU A 186 1.57 5.05 -13.24
C GLU A 186 1.10 5.59 -11.89
N GLY A 187 1.74 6.64 -11.39
CA GLY A 187 1.42 7.22 -10.08
C GLY A 187 1.23 8.73 -10.15
N LEU A 188 0.24 9.23 -9.40
CA LEU A 188 0.00 10.65 -9.16
C LEU A 188 0.08 10.95 -7.67
N VAL A 189 0.79 12.03 -7.33
CA VAL A 189 0.84 12.60 -5.97
C VAL A 189 -0.27 13.62 -5.82
N TYR A 190 -1.16 13.42 -4.85
CA TYR A 190 -2.24 14.33 -4.50
C TYR A 190 -1.93 15.05 -3.19
N LEU A 191 -1.99 16.36 -3.20
CA LEU A 191 -1.88 17.22 -2.04
C LEU A 191 -3.23 17.87 -1.76
N ALA A 192 -3.82 17.59 -0.61
CA ALA A 192 -5.07 18.19 -0.18
C ALA A 192 -4.80 19.58 0.43
N ALA A 193 -5.28 20.64 -0.21
CA ALA A 193 -5.14 21.99 0.31
C ALA A 193 -6.06 22.18 1.54
N LYS A 194 -5.49 22.76 2.60
CA LYS A 194 -6.25 23.22 3.76
C LYS A 194 -6.94 24.52 3.42
N THR A 195 -8.18 24.66 3.89
CA THR A 195 -8.84 25.96 3.86
C THR A 195 -8.14 26.89 4.87
N VAL A 196 -7.26 27.76 4.38
CA VAL A 196 -6.60 28.75 5.24
C VAL A 196 -7.53 29.97 5.34
N SER A 197 -8.21 30.10 6.46
CA SER A 197 -8.93 31.33 6.77
C SER A 197 -7.98 32.30 7.48
N ALA A 198 -7.58 33.38 6.82
CA ALA A 198 -6.88 34.49 7.45
C ALA A 198 -7.89 35.56 7.82
N GLN A 199 -7.90 36.04 9.06
CA GLN A 199 -8.59 37.25 9.41
C GLN A 199 -7.77 38.44 8.92
N SER A 200 -8.32 39.22 8.00
CA SER A 200 -7.71 40.49 7.64
C SER A 200 -7.76 41.46 8.84
N MET A 201 -6.63 42.12 9.14
CA MET A 201 -6.57 43.13 10.18
C MET A 201 -7.46 44.34 9.85
N SER A 202 -7.92 44.51 8.61
CA SER A 202 -8.70 45.64 8.14
C SER A 202 -10.18 45.35 7.85
N SER A 203 -10.57 44.09 7.75
CA SER A 203 -11.98 43.72 7.56
C SER A 203 -12.29 42.41 8.30
N LYS A 204 -13.50 42.36 8.94
CA LYS A 204 -13.99 41.17 9.66
C LYS A 204 -14.31 39.96 8.75
N ASN A 205 -13.99 40.04 7.46
CA ASN A 205 -14.30 38.98 6.50
C ASN A 205 -13.19 37.89 6.54
N LYS A 206 -13.60 36.65 6.71
CA LYS A 206 -12.74 35.48 6.50
C LYS A 206 -12.33 35.45 5.04
N MET A 207 -11.04 35.57 4.76
CA MET A 207 -10.49 35.36 3.44
C MET A 207 -10.00 33.91 3.32
N GLU A 208 -10.46 33.19 2.30
CA GLU A 208 -10.02 31.85 1.98
C GLU A 208 -8.86 31.92 1.00
N GLY A 209 -7.74 31.28 1.38
CA GLY A 209 -6.63 31.08 0.47
C GLY A 209 -6.92 29.92 -0.48
N ARG A 210 -6.73 30.14 -1.79
CA ARG A 210 -6.87 29.11 -2.83
C ARG A 210 -5.60 29.02 -3.65
N ILE A 211 -5.22 27.77 -3.99
CA ILE A 211 -4.14 27.52 -4.95
C ILE A 211 -4.72 27.67 -6.35
N GLN A 212 -4.15 28.58 -7.12
CA GLN A 212 -4.58 28.87 -8.50
C GLN A 212 -3.77 28.11 -9.53
N LYS A 213 -2.49 27.89 -9.24
CA LYS A 213 -1.59 27.20 -10.15
C LYS A 213 -0.55 26.41 -9.37
N LEU A 214 -0.33 25.16 -9.80
CA LEU A 214 0.79 24.33 -9.40
C LEU A 214 1.61 23.96 -10.63
N GLN A 215 2.92 24.11 -10.56
CA GLN A 215 3.84 23.58 -11.54
C GLN A 215 4.91 22.75 -10.83
N TYR A 216 5.43 21.74 -11.51
CA TYR A 216 6.50 20.88 -11.04
C TYR A 216 7.65 20.87 -12.03
N LEU A 217 8.88 20.83 -11.53
CA LEU A 217 10.07 20.76 -12.36
C LEU A 217 10.26 19.34 -12.89
N TYR A 218 10.36 19.20 -14.20
CA TYR A 218 10.64 17.93 -14.87
C TYR A 218 11.56 18.17 -16.07
N ASP A 219 12.69 17.46 -16.12
CA ASP A 219 13.72 17.60 -17.17
C ASP A 219 14.16 19.07 -17.44
N GLY A 220 14.31 19.83 -16.35
CA GLY A 220 14.78 21.23 -16.44
C GLY A 220 13.70 22.26 -16.74
N GLU A 221 12.45 21.84 -16.99
CA GLU A 221 11.33 22.72 -17.30
C GLU A 221 10.20 22.59 -16.30
N PHE A 222 9.52 23.72 -16.01
CA PHE A 222 8.32 23.69 -15.20
C PHE A 222 7.11 23.29 -16.04
N ARG A 223 6.44 22.20 -15.65
CA ARG A 223 5.20 21.70 -16.26
C ARG A 223 4.02 21.94 -15.35
N ASP A 224 2.85 22.17 -15.94
CA ASP A 224 1.63 22.40 -15.17
C ASP A 224 1.16 21.09 -14.52
N GLY A 225 0.88 21.16 -13.21
CA GLY A 225 0.16 20.12 -12.46
C GLY A 225 -1.34 20.27 -12.62
N GLY A 226 -2.08 19.27 -12.15
CA GLY A 226 -3.54 19.29 -12.14
C GLY A 226 -4.10 19.93 -10.87
N ILE A 227 -5.32 20.44 -10.98
CA ILE A 227 -6.12 20.95 -9.86
C ILE A 227 -7.52 20.34 -9.98
N ASP A 228 -7.99 19.70 -8.90
CA ASP A 228 -9.35 19.17 -8.81
C ASP A 228 -9.92 19.51 -7.42
N GLY A 229 -10.83 20.47 -7.37
CA GLY A 229 -11.41 20.96 -6.14
C GLY A 229 -10.33 21.48 -5.18
N ARG A 230 -10.15 20.81 -4.03
CA ARG A 230 -9.12 21.13 -3.05
C ARG A 230 -7.80 20.39 -3.27
N TYR A 231 -7.73 19.50 -4.25
CA TYR A 231 -6.54 18.72 -4.54
C TYR A 231 -5.73 19.37 -5.63
N VAL A 232 -4.42 19.42 -5.42
CA VAL A 232 -3.45 19.67 -6.49
C VAL A 232 -2.62 18.41 -6.66
N PHE A 233 -2.26 18.08 -7.91
CA PHE A 233 -1.57 16.83 -8.17
C PHE A 233 -0.52 16.95 -9.28
N PHE A 234 0.46 16.07 -9.22
CA PHE A 234 1.54 15.95 -10.20
C PHE A 234 1.99 14.48 -10.29
N PRO A 235 2.65 14.07 -11.40
CA PRO A 235 3.05 12.68 -11.57
C PRO A 235 4.19 12.31 -10.63
N VAL A 236 4.16 11.07 -10.11
CA VAL A 236 5.22 10.50 -9.28
C VAL A 236 6.56 10.47 -10.03
N THR A 237 6.53 10.37 -11.37
CA THR A 237 7.73 10.42 -12.22
C THR A 237 8.54 11.71 -12.10
N ALA A 238 7.93 12.80 -11.62
CA ALA A 238 8.63 14.06 -11.37
C ALA A 238 9.54 13.99 -10.13
N LEU A 239 9.32 13.03 -9.23
CA LEU A 239 10.15 12.85 -8.04
C LEU A 239 11.47 12.15 -8.38
N ARG A 240 12.56 12.69 -7.83
CA ARG A 240 13.87 12.04 -7.80
C ARG A 240 14.12 11.51 -6.41
N PHE A 241 14.42 10.23 -6.32
CA PHE A 241 14.60 9.53 -5.06
C PHE A 241 16.06 9.19 -4.79
N ILE A 242 16.39 9.22 -3.50
CA ILE A 242 17.60 8.63 -2.94
C ILE A 242 17.22 7.67 -1.83
N SER A 243 18.01 6.63 -1.65
CA SER A 243 17.89 5.70 -0.52
C SER A 243 18.93 6.08 0.54
N MET A 244 18.47 6.16 1.79
CA MET A 244 19.31 6.40 2.97
C MET A 244 19.10 5.29 3.99
N GLY A 245 20.11 5.00 4.82
CA GLY A 245 20.03 3.93 5.82
C GLY A 245 20.28 2.54 5.23
N LYS A 246 20.00 1.50 6.05
CA LYS A 246 20.16 0.08 5.69
C LYS A 246 19.12 -0.77 6.40
N GLY A 247 18.76 -1.88 5.77
CA GLY A 247 17.81 -2.83 6.36
C GLY A 247 16.45 -2.18 6.67
N ARG A 248 15.92 -2.42 7.85
CA ARG A 248 14.64 -1.84 8.30
C ARG A 248 14.65 -0.31 8.40
N ASP A 249 15.82 0.28 8.68
CA ASP A 249 15.99 1.72 8.78
C ASP A 249 16.21 2.40 7.42
N THR A 250 16.04 1.67 6.31
CA THR A 250 16.05 2.26 4.97
C THR A 250 14.92 3.26 4.85
N LEU A 251 15.28 4.48 4.44
CA LEU A 251 14.37 5.57 4.13
C LEU A 251 14.56 5.96 2.67
N LEU A 252 13.48 5.99 1.91
CA LEU A 252 13.49 6.56 0.56
C LEU A 252 12.99 8.00 0.64
N HIS A 253 13.77 8.89 0.08
CA HIS A 253 13.56 10.34 0.12
C HIS A 253 13.41 10.84 -1.30
N GLY A 254 12.19 11.24 -1.70
CA GLY A 254 11.85 11.69 -3.03
C GLY A 254 11.55 13.18 -3.06
N SER A 255 12.21 13.94 -3.94
CA SER A 255 12.05 15.39 -3.99
C SER A 255 11.76 15.90 -5.40
N VAL A 256 11.01 17.02 -5.46
CA VAL A 256 10.75 17.79 -6.68
C VAL A 256 10.60 19.27 -6.34
N CYS A 257 11.09 20.15 -7.22
CA CYS A 257 10.81 21.57 -7.12
C CYS A 257 9.38 21.84 -7.59
N LEU A 258 8.61 22.52 -6.75
CA LEU A 258 7.25 22.98 -7.04
C LEU A 258 7.25 24.51 -7.15
N LYS A 259 6.43 25.00 -8.03
CA LYS A 259 6.13 26.41 -8.22
C LYS A 259 4.65 26.61 -8.04
N MET A 260 4.26 27.48 -7.09
CA MET A 260 2.89 27.64 -6.68
C MET A 260 2.47 29.09 -6.72
N GLN A 261 1.25 29.33 -7.23
CA GLN A 261 0.59 30.61 -7.18
C GLN A 261 -0.69 30.45 -6.32
N CYS A 262 -0.77 31.28 -5.28
CA CYS A 262 -1.90 31.29 -4.37
C CYS A 262 -2.60 32.66 -4.42
N SER A 263 -3.90 32.67 -4.18
CA SER A 263 -4.68 33.90 -3.92
C SER A 263 -5.27 33.85 -2.52
N VAL A 264 -5.42 35.03 -1.90
CA VAL A 264 -6.16 35.21 -0.65
C VAL A 264 -7.16 36.34 -0.90
N GLY A 265 -8.43 36.00 -1.14
CA GLY A 265 -9.41 36.94 -1.66
C GLY A 265 -8.97 37.47 -3.03
N ASP A 266 -9.05 38.82 -3.23
CA ASP A 266 -8.64 39.47 -4.47
C ASP A 266 -7.10 39.70 -4.58
N MET A 267 -6.34 39.37 -3.53
CA MET A 267 -4.89 39.54 -3.54
C MET A 267 -4.20 38.28 -4.06
N HIS A 268 -3.44 38.44 -5.13
CA HIS A 268 -2.53 37.40 -5.63
C HIS A 268 -1.22 37.45 -4.85
N MET A 269 -0.84 36.30 -4.28
CA MET A 269 0.49 36.16 -3.71
C MET A 269 1.53 35.99 -4.85
N PRO A 270 2.74 36.55 -4.73
CA PRO A 270 3.77 36.34 -5.73
C PRO A 270 4.05 34.85 -5.86
N GLU A 271 4.35 34.44 -7.08
CA GLU A 271 4.77 33.09 -7.41
C GLU A 271 5.99 32.72 -6.57
N SER A 272 5.96 31.53 -5.95
CA SER A 272 7.03 31.04 -5.09
C SER A 272 7.43 29.64 -5.46
N THR A 273 8.74 29.40 -5.43
CA THR A 273 9.33 28.06 -5.57
C THR A 273 9.56 27.44 -4.20
N ALA A 274 9.38 26.11 -4.11
CA ALA A 274 9.59 25.33 -2.91
C ALA A 274 9.99 23.89 -3.30
N VAL A 275 10.67 23.19 -2.41
CA VAL A 275 11.04 21.79 -2.61
C VAL A 275 10.08 20.90 -1.83
N PHE A 276 9.21 20.22 -2.56
CA PHE A 276 8.41 19.14 -1.99
C PHE A 276 9.29 17.91 -1.79
N THR A 277 9.15 17.29 -0.63
CA THR A 277 9.94 16.10 -0.28
C THR A 277 9.02 15.08 0.38
N MET A 278 8.90 13.90 -0.21
CA MET A 278 8.12 12.77 0.27
C MET A 278 9.03 11.70 0.86
N PHE A 279 8.57 11.02 1.91
CA PHE A 279 9.33 9.98 2.61
C PHE A 279 8.58 8.65 2.58
N ILE A 280 9.29 7.57 2.18
CA ILE A 280 8.82 6.19 2.33
C ILE A 280 9.70 5.55 3.42
N HIS A 281 9.11 5.34 4.60
CA HIS A 281 9.78 4.83 5.81
C HIS A 281 9.16 3.54 6.32
#